data_844102f49ec62150811c69b7b7756df1
#
_entry.id   844102f49ec62150811c69b7b7756df1
#
_cell.length_a   1.000
_cell.length_b   1.000
_cell.length_c   1.000
_cell.angle_alpha   90.00
_cell.angle_beta   90.00
_cell.angle_gamma   90.00
#
_symmetry.space_group_name_H-M   'P 1'
#
loop_
_entity.id
_entity.type
_entity.pdbx_description
1 polymer ?
#
loop_
_entity_poly.entity_id
_entity_poly.type
_entity_poly.pdbx_seq_one_letter_code
_entity_poly.pdbx_strand_id
1 'polypeptide(L)'
;MNQHPGPSTQEYLRLIGVPQLAPATSPFDPGYDPVTVESHLAQSAHLISILKISMACWIIADEGATLAKLAAAKRYGVPTVTGGGPFEVAVAQRQLPAYLDLCAGIGVNRIECGEGFTDLSLTPTEIARMAGERGLEFQFELGKKHGGAFTSSVTDDLIDQGKEWLAVGAKELVVEARESAQGVGLFDDAGTFNAELAEKFVDAFGFQTVMFEAPNKPSQFTLLNHFGPAVRLCNVRLEELLRVEIYRRGLHSDAFAHENLRPPRPAEG
;
A
#
# COMPACT_ATOMS: atom_id res chain seq x y z
N MET A 1 3.75 -24.66 -31.88
CA MET A 1 4.29 -23.69 -30.91
C MET A 1 5.72 -23.41 -31.32
N ASN A 2 6.03 -22.22 -31.86
CA ASN A 2 7.43 -21.87 -32.17
C ASN A 2 8.17 -21.72 -30.86
N GLN A 3 9.07 -22.66 -30.56
CA GLN A 3 10.03 -22.49 -29.49
C GLN A 3 10.93 -21.31 -29.85
N HIS A 4 10.84 -20.24 -29.09
CA HIS A 4 11.78 -19.12 -29.21
C HIS A 4 13.17 -19.65 -28.86
N PRO A 5 14.19 -19.52 -29.73
CA PRO A 5 15.51 -20.10 -29.50
C PRO A 5 16.35 -19.37 -28.44
N GLY A 6 15.75 -18.49 -27.65
CA GLY A 6 16.41 -17.69 -26.62
C GLY A 6 15.84 -17.92 -25.22
N PRO A 7 16.40 -17.27 -24.19
CA PRO A 7 15.92 -17.39 -22.83
C PRO A 7 14.50 -16.82 -22.68
N SER A 8 13.71 -17.39 -21.77
CA SER A 8 12.46 -16.77 -21.34
C SER A 8 12.74 -15.43 -20.62
N THR A 9 11.71 -14.57 -20.44
CA THR A 9 11.86 -13.30 -19.73
C THR A 9 12.41 -13.49 -18.30
N GLN A 10 11.98 -14.54 -17.60
CA GLN A 10 12.44 -14.85 -16.25
C GLN A 10 13.91 -15.34 -16.23
N GLU A 11 14.31 -16.11 -17.21
CA GLU A 11 15.71 -16.53 -17.38
C GLU A 11 16.60 -15.33 -17.71
N TYR A 12 16.12 -14.43 -18.58
CA TYR A 12 16.86 -13.23 -18.91
C TYR A 12 17.05 -12.30 -17.68
N LEU A 13 16.02 -12.10 -16.86
CA LEU A 13 16.14 -11.33 -15.62
C LEU A 13 17.22 -11.92 -14.69
N ARG A 14 17.29 -13.24 -14.57
CA ARG A 14 18.34 -13.90 -13.77
C ARG A 14 19.74 -13.70 -14.37
N LEU A 15 19.86 -13.80 -15.71
CA LEU A 15 21.13 -13.60 -16.40
C LEU A 15 21.71 -12.19 -16.19
N ILE A 16 20.86 -11.17 -16.10
CA ILE A 16 21.29 -9.78 -15.84
C ILE A 16 21.31 -9.41 -14.35
N GLY A 17 21.21 -10.40 -13.46
CA GLY A 17 21.36 -10.21 -12.01
C GLY A 17 20.16 -9.53 -11.31
N VAL A 18 18.99 -9.46 -11.95
CA VAL A 18 17.80 -8.88 -11.31
C VAL A 18 17.31 -9.78 -10.17
N PRO A 19 17.20 -9.25 -8.93
CA PRO A 19 16.79 -10.06 -7.79
C PRO A 19 15.31 -10.46 -7.88
N GLN A 20 15.02 -11.66 -7.40
CA GLN A 20 13.65 -12.05 -7.11
C GLN A 20 13.22 -11.39 -5.79
N LEU A 21 12.19 -10.54 -5.84
CA LEU A 21 11.68 -9.83 -4.70
C LEU A 21 10.26 -10.32 -4.37
N ALA A 22 9.96 -10.43 -3.08
CA ALA A 22 8.59 -10.59 -2.62
C ALA A 22 7.76 -9.34 -2.99
N PRO A 23 6.44 -9.46 -3.20
CA PRO A 23 5.58 -8.32 -3.44
C PRO A 23 5.66 -7.29 -2.29
N ALA A 24 6.02 -6.05 -2.62
CA ALA A 24 6.19 -4.97 -1.65
C ALA A 24 5.41 -3.69 -2.04
N THR A 25 4.58 -3.78 -3.07
CA THR A 25 3.73 -2.69 -3.51
C THR A 25 2.26 -3.05 -3.31
N SER A 26 1.53 -2.18 -2.62
CA SER A 26 0.08 -2.22 -2.46
C SER A 26 -0.55 -1.18 -3.40
N PRO A 27 -0.90 -1.56 -4.63
CA PRO A 27 -1.58 -0.65 -5.52
C PRO A 27 -3.04 -0.46 -5.12
N PHE A 28 -3.64 0.64 -5.63
CA PHE A 28 -5.06 0.87 -5.47
C PHE A 28 -5.82 0.92 -6.80
N ASP A 29 -7.06 0.43 -6.76
CA ASP A 29 -8.06 0.61 -7.81
C ASP A 29 -8.74 1.99 -7.63
N PRO A 30 -8.54 2.96 -8.53
CA PRO A 30 -9.15 4.28 -8.42
C PRO A 30 -10.63 4.33 -8.85
N GLY A 31 -11.26 3.19 -9.08
CA GLY A 31 -12.64 3.08 -9.60
C GLY A 31 -12.70 2.54 -11.02
N TYR A 32 -11.73 1.74 -11.44
CA TYR A 32 -11.78 1.05 -12.74
C TYR A 32 -12.96 0.09 -12.83
N ASP A 33 -13.39 -0.21 -14.05
CA ASP A 33 -14.34 -1.28 -14.30
C ASP A 33 -13.73 -2.68 -14.02
N PRO A 34 -14.57 -3.72 -13.85
CA PRO A 34 -14.08 -5.05 -13.50
C PRO A 34 -13.14 -5.67 -14.54
N VAL A 35 -13.32 -5.39 -15.83
CA VAL A 35 -12.49 -5.95 -16.90
C VAL A 35 -11.08 -5.36 -16.83
N THR A 36 -10.98 -4.06 -16.61
CA THR A 36 -9.70 -3.36 -16.43
C THR A 36 -8.94 -3.91 -15.22
N VAL A 37 -9.61 -4.05 -14.07
CA VAL A 37 -8.97 -4.61 -12.86
C VAL A 37 -8.51 -6.05 -13.12
N GLU A 38 -9.33 -6.89 -13.74
CA GLU A 38 -8.96 -8.27 -14.05
C GLU A 38 -7.78 -8.35 -15.01
N SER A 39 -7.71 -7.47 -16.03
CA SER A 39 -6.58 -7.40 -16.95
C SER A 39 -5.26 -7.07 -16.23
N HIS A 40 -5.27 -6.12 -15.30
CA HIS A 40 -4.12 -5.81 -14.47
C HIS A 40 -3.70 -6.98 -13.58
N LEU A 41 -4.66 -7.67 -12.97
CA LEU A 41 -4.40 -8.84 -12.14
C LEU A 41 -3.81 -9.99 -12.96
N ALA A 42 -4.36 -10.27 -14.14
CA ALA A 42 -3.84 -11.30 -15.04
C ALA A 42 -2.38 -11.06 -15.42
N GLN A 43 -1.99 -9.80 -15.59
CA GLN A 43 -0.62 -9.42 -15.94
C GLN A 43 0.31 -9.38 -14.74
N SER A 44 -0.12 -8.90 -13.56
CA SER A 44 0.77 -8.39 -12.52
C SER A 44 0.44 -8.84 -11.09
N ALA A 45 -0.48 -9.79 -10.89
CA ALA A 45 -0.89 -10.24 -9.56
C ALA A 45 0.29 -10.67 -8.67
N HIS A 46 1.31 -11.31 -9.27
CA HIS A 46 2.52 -11.77 -8.59
C HIS A 46 3.41 -10.64 -8.04
N LEU A 47 3.13 -9.38 -8.37
CA LEU A 47 3.84 -8.19 -7.90
C LEU A 47 3.07 -7.43 -6.81
N ILE A 48 1.81 -7.80 -6.56
CA ILE A 48 0.90 -7.10 -5.66
C ILE A 48 0.94 -7.72 -4.27
N SER A 49 1.26 -6.91 -3.24
CA SER A 49 1.20 -7.37 -1.85
C SER A 49 -0.24 -7.45 -1.33
N ILE A 50 -1.04 -6.42 -1.61
CA ILE A 50 -2.46 -6.33 -1.32
C ILE A 50 -3.08 -5.28 -2.26
N LEU A 51 -4.27 -5.53 -2.80
CA LEU A 51 -4.99 -4.58 -3.65
C LEU A 51 -5.94 -3.73 -2.81
N LYS A 52 -5.73 -2.40 -2.78
CA LYS A 52 -6.65 -1.48 -2.12
C LYS A 52 -7.81 -1.13 -3.06
N ILE A 53 -9.04 -1.43 -2.65
CA ILE A 53 -10.26 -0.88 -3.26
C ILE A 53 -10.48 0.52 -2.66
N SER A 54 -10.07 1.54 -3.41
CA SER A 54 -9.80 2.86 -2.86
C SER A 54 -11.03 3.71 -2.61
N MET A 55 -10.91 4.63 -1.68
CA MET A 55 -11.91 5.62 -1.31
C MET A 55 -13.30 4.99 -1.06
N ALA A 56 -14.37 5.66 -1.44
CA ALA A 56 -15.74 5.17 -1.38
C ALA A 56 -16.28 4.71 -2.75
N CYS A 57 -15.41 4.60 -3.79
CA CYS A 57 -15.84 4.26 -5.15
C CYS A 57 -16.64 2.95 -5.19
N TRP A 58 -16.19 1.96 -4.44
CA TRP A 58 -16.80 0.62 -4.38
C TRP A 58 -18.18 0.60 -3.69
N ILE A 59 -18.50 1.61 -2.86
CA ILE A 59 -19.82 1.76 -2.22
C ILE A 59 -20.80 2.47 -3.15
N ILE A 60 -20.30 3.40 -3.97
CA ILE A 60 -21.12 4.21 -4.88
C ILE A 60 -21.35 3.50 -6.22
N ALA A 61 -20.38 2.69 -6.67
CA ALA A 61 -20.49 1.91 -7.89
C ALA A 61 -21.55 0.79 -7.74
N ASP A 62 -21.91 0.19 -8.86
CA ASP A 62 -22.76 -1.00 -8.87
C ASP A 62 -22.14 -2.12 -8.03
N GLU A 63 -22.93 -2.73 -7.14
CA GLU A 63 -22.47 -3.78 -6.24
C GLU A 63 -21.92 -5.00 -7.00
N GLY A 64 -22.57 -5.37 -8.11
CA GLY A 64 -22.11 -6.47 -8.95
C GLY A 64 -20.75 -6.21 -9.56
N ALA A 65 -20.43 -4.96 -9.91
CA ALA A 65 -19.11 -4.57 -10.37
C ALA A 65 -18.05 -4.70 -9.25
N THR A 66 -18.38 -4.29 -8.03
CA THR A 66 -17.49 -4.44 -6.86
C THR A 66 -17.24 -5.91 -6.56
N LEU A 67 -18.28 -6.75 -6.52
CA LEU A 67 -18.16 -8.18 -6.30
C LEU A 67 -17.32 -8.87 -7.39
N ALA A 68 -17.48 -8.47 -8.65
CA ALA A 68 -16.68 -9.01 -9.76
C ALA A 68 -15.17 -8.71 -9.60
N LYS A 69 -14.81 -7.50 -9.16
CA LYS A 69 -13.41 -7.13 -8.88
C LYS A 69 -12.81 -7.95 -7.73
N LEU A 70 -13.56 -8.11 -6.64
CA LEU A 70 -13.12 -8.92 -5.48
C LEU A 70 -12.98 -10.39 -5.85
N ALA A 71 -13.91 -10.93 -6.65
CA ALA A 71 -13.82 -12.29 -7.17
C ALA A 71 -12.59 -12.47 -8.09
N ALA A 72 -12.26 -11.48 -8.91
CA ALA A 72 -11.05 -11.49 -9.72
C ALA A 72 -9.80 -11.50 -8.82
N ALA A 73 -9.69 -10.60 -7.85
CA ALA A 73 -8.56 -10.58 -6.91
C ALA A 73 -8.38 -11.94 -6.22
N LYS A 74 -9.46 -12.53 -5.74
CA LYS A 74 -9.45 -13.87 -5.13
C LYS A 74 -8.96 -14.96 -6.09
N ARG A 75 -9.39 -14.95 -7.37
CA ARG A 75 -8.93 -15.93 -8.39
C ARG A 75 -7.43 -15.84 -8.63
N TYR A 76 -6.87 -14.64 -8.59
CA TYR A 76 -5.43 -14.42 -8.77
C TYR A 76 -4.62 -14.50 -7.47
N GLY A 77 -5.26 -14.85 -6.34
CA GLY A 77 -4.60 -14.99 -5.04
C GLY A 77 -4.12 -13.67 -4.42
N VAL A 78 -4.71 -12.55 -4.82
CA VAL A 78 -4.38 -11.22 -4.31
C VAL A 78 -5.34 -10.85 -3.19
N PRO A 79 -4.86 -10.62 -1.95
CA PRO A 79 -5.71 -10.13 -0.87
C PRO A 79 -6.17 -8.70 -1.15
N THR A 80 -7.28 -8.30 -0.53
CA THR A 80 -7.90 -6.98 -0.74
C THR A 80 -8.08 -6.21 0.56
N VAL A 81 -7.97 -4.88 0.49
CA VAL A 81 -8.17 -3.95 1.61
C VAL A 81 -9.02 -2.77 1.17
N THR A 82 -9.87 -2.24 2.06
CA THR A 82 -10.61 -0.99 1.83
C THR A 82 -9.71 0.23 2.03
N GLY A 83 -10.13 1.40 1.52
CA GLY A 83 -9.54 2.67 1.96
C GLY A 83 -10.13 3.13 3.30
N GLY A 84 -9.40 3.95 4.05
CA GLY A 84 -9.76 4.40 5.40
C GLY A 84 -10.97 5.35 5.46
N GLY A 85 -11.22 6.14 4.41
CA GLY A 85 -12.29 7.13 4.43
C GLY A 85 -13.68 6.61 4.78
N PRO A 86 -14.18 5.52 4.17
CA PRO A 86 -15.48 4.92 4.55
C PRO A 86 -15.53 4.44 6.00
N PHE A 87 -14.42 3.93 6.54
CA PHE A 87 -14.31 3.54 7.94
C PHE A 87 -14.51 4.76 8.87
N GLU A 88 -13.79 5.86 8.61
CA GLU A 88 -13.91 7.07 9.42
C GLU A 88 -15.33 7.67 9.39
N VAL A 89 -15.96 7.71 8.20
CA VAL A 89 -17.37 8.12 8.06
C VAL A 89 -18.29 7.20 8.88
N ALA A 90 -18.07 5.88 8.81
CA ALA A 90 -18.90 4.93 9.56
C ALA A 90 -18.78 5.11 11.07
N VAL A 91 -17.58 5.40 11.59
CA VAL A 91 -17.38 5.72 13.02
C VAL A 91 -18.08 7.02 13.39
N ALA A 92 -17.87 8.09 12.63
CA ALA A 92 -18.48 9.40 12.88
C ALA A 92 -20.02 9.33 12.86
N GLN A 93 -20.59 8.51 11.98
CA GLN A 93 -22.03 8.29 11.86
C GLN A 93 -22.57 7.19 12.80
N ARG A 94 -21.74 6.61 13.67
CA ARG A 94 -22.08 5.49 14.57
C ARG A 94 -22.64 4.27 13.83
N GLN A 95 -22.16 4.02 12.62
CA GLN A 95 -22.56 2.91 11.74
C GLN A 95 -21.44 1.90 11.52
N LEU A 96 -20.39 1.92 12.36
CA LEU A 96 -19.26 0.99 12.20
C LEU A 96 -19.69 -0.50 12.12
N PRO A 97 -20.64 -1.00 12.96
CA PRO A 97 -21.10 -2.38 12.83
C PRO A 97 -21.63 -2.71 11.44
N ALA A 98 -22.47 -1.86 10.87
CA ALA A 98 -23.05 -2.06 9.54
C ALA A 98 -21.98 -1.99 8.43
N TYR A 99 -21.00 -1.10 8.57
CA TYR A 99 -19.86 -1.03 7.64
C TYR A 99 -19.01 -2.31 7.67
N LEU A 100 -18.73 -2.84 8.85
CA LEU A 100 -17.98 -4.08 9.00
C LEU A 100 -18.76 -5.28 8.45
N ASP A 101 -20.09 -5.33 8.67
CA ASP A 101 -20.97 -6.35 8.08
C ASP A 101 -20.96 -6.28 6.55
N LEU A 102 -20.98 -5.08 5.98
CA LEU A 102 -20.86 -4.85 4.53
C LEU A 102 -19.51 -5.37 4.03
N CYS A 103 -18.39 -4.97 4.66
CA CYS A 103 -17.04 -5.41 4.26
C CYS A 103 -16.90 -6.94 4.29
N ALA A 104 -17.38 -7.59 5.33
CA ALA A 104 -17.38 -9.04 5.44
C ALA A 104 -18.29 -9.69 4.37
N GLY A 105 -19.47 -9.11 4.14
CA GLY A 105 -20.45 -9.60 3.16
C GLY A 105 -19.95 -9.58 1.72
N ILE A 106 -19.23 -8.55 1.32
CA ILE A 106 -18.61 -8.48 -0.02
C ILE A 106 -17.33 -9.31 -0.15
N GLY A 107 -16.76 -9.77 0.97
CA GLY A 107 -15.60 -10.66 0.99
C GLY A 107 -14.25 -9.98 0.87
N VAL A 108 -14.13 -8.71 1.30
CA VAL A 108 -12.81 -8.06 1.46
C VAL A 108 -12.03 -8.72 2.60
N ASN A 109 -10.72 -8.82 2.48
CA ASN A 109 -9.88 -9.49 3.48
C ASN A 109 -9.57 -8.59 4.69
N ARG A 110 -9.35 -7.30 4.43
CA ARG A 110 -8.85 -6.34 5.41
C ARG A 110 -9.55 -5.00 5.28
N ILE A 111 -9.71 -4.30 6.39
CA ILE A 111 -10.14 -2.90 6.41
C ILE A 111 -8.95 -2.00 6.76
N GLU A 112 -8.94 -0.79 6.23
CA GLU A 112 -8.06 0.27 6.68
C GLU A 112 -8.79 1.13 7.69
N CYS A 113 -8.23 1.24 8.88
CA CYS A 113 -8.67 2.13 9.94
C CYS A 113 -7.79 3.39 9.92
N GLY A 114 -8.29 4.52 10.37
CA GLY A 114 -7.54 5.76 10.44
C GLY A 114 -8.27 6.85 11.21
N GLU A 115 -7.56 7.93 11.47
CA GLU A 115 -8.05 9.17 12.05
C GLU A 115 -7.63 10.36 11.17
N GLY A 116 -7.61 10.16 9.85
CA GLY A 116 -7.11 11.13 8.90
C GLY A 116 -7.89 12.46 8.90
N PHE A 117 -9.21 12.42 9.06
CA PHE A 117 -10.10 13.60 9.06
C PHE A 117 -11.20 13.57 10.13
N THR A 118 -11.29 12.50 10.92
CA THR A 118 -12.18 12.39 12.08
C THR A 118 -11.39 11.96 13.30
N ASP A 119 -11.98 12.12 14.49
CA ASP A 119 -11.43 11.53 15.71
C ASP A 119 -12.22 10.26 16.04
N LEU A 120 -11.51 9.19 16.39
CA LEU A 120 -12.14 7.93 16.75
C LEU A 120 -12.80 8.06 18.13
N SER A 121 -14.08 7.69 18.19
CA SER A 121 -14.83 7.59 19.45
C SER A 121 -14.74 6.21 20.10
N LEU A 122 -14.03 5.28 19.45
CA LEU A 122 -13.83 3.90 19.88
C LEU A 122 -12.35 3.63 20.09
N THR A 123 -12.02 2.78 21.05
CA THR A 123 -10.66 2.37 21.29
C THR A 123 -10.17 1.36 20.23
N PRO A 124 -8.84 1.24 20.01
CA PRO A 124 -8.29 0.22 19.12
C PRO A 124 -8.76 -1.20 19.48
N THR A 125 -8.88 -1.52 20.77
CA THR A 125 -9.36 -2.83 21.26
C THR A 125 -10.81 -3.11 20.85
N GLU A 126 -11.69 -2.12 20.94
CA GLU A 126 -13.10 -2.26 20.54
C GLU A 126 -13.21 -2.49 19.02
N ILE A 127 -12.46 -1.74 18.23
CA ILE A 127 -12.43 -1.88 16.77
C ILE A 127 -11.88 -3.25 16.36
N ALA A 128 -10.76 -3.67 16.97
CA ALA A 128 -10.13 -4.97 16.72
C ALA A 128 -11.09 -6.14 17.03
N ARG A 129 -11.81 -6.07 18.17
CA ARG A 129 -12.81 -7.07 18.53
C ARG A 129 -13.93 -7.12 17.48
N MET A 130 -14.50 -5.97 17.10
CA MET A 130 -15.61 -5.89 16.14
C MET A 130 -15.22 -6.40 14.75
N ALA A 131 -14.01 -6.10 14.28
CA ALA A 131 -13.47 -6.61 13.02
C ALA A 131 -13.23 -8.13 13.09
N GLY A 132 -12.62 -8.60 14.18
CA GLY A 132 -12.31 -10.01 14.42
C GLY A 132 -13.56 -10.90 14.49
N GLU A 133 -14.66 -10.42 15.10
CA GLU A 133 -15.96 -11.12 15.15
C GLU A 133 -16.54 -11.40 13.75
N ARG A 134 -16.09 -10.67 12.72
CA ARG A 134 -16.49 -10.79 11.31
C ARG A 134 -15.45 -11.45 10.44
N GLY A 135 -14.33 -11.90 11.02
CA GLY A 135 -13.22 -12.51 10.29
C GLY A 135 -12.43 -11.51 9.43
N LEU A 136 -12.56 -10.21 9.71
CA LEU A 136 -11.82 -9.17 9.01
C LEU A 136 -10.47 -8.91 9.69
N GLU A 137 -9.41 -8.83 8.90
CA GLU A 137 -8.16 -8.20 9.32
C GLU A 137 -8.29 -6.68 9.29
N PHE A 138 -7.34 -5.97 9.92
CA PHE A 138 -7.25 -4.52 9.81
C PHE A 138 -5.80 -4.04 9.78
N GLN A 139 -5.62 -2.86 9.18
CA GLN A 139 -4.40 -2.06 9.19
C GLN A 139 -4.75 -0.64 9.64
N PHE A 140 -3.75 0.15 10.05
CA PHE A 140 -4.00 1.49 10.55
C PHE A 140 -3.17 2.54 9.80
N GLU A 141 -3.82 3.64 9.39
CA GLU A 141 -3.20 4.77 8.71
C GLU A 141 -2.77 5.82 9.76
N LEU A 142 -1.47 6.11 9.79
CA LEU A 142 -0.83 7.07 10.67
C LEU A 142 -0.75 8.44 10.02
N GLY A 143 -1.35 9.44 10.63
CA GLY A 143 -1.29 10.83 10.21
C GLY A 143 -2.66 11.44 9.90
N LYS A 144 -2.73 12.77 10.02
CA LYS A 144 -3.93 13.55 9.70
C LYS A 144 -3.84 14.09 8.28
N LYS A 145 -4.92 13.93 7.49
CA LYS A 145 -4.98 14.40 6.08
C LYS A 145 -4.80 15.92 5.92
N HIS A 146 -5.08 16.68 6.96
CA HIS A 146 -4.94 18.13 7.01
C HIS A 146 -4.00 18.60 8.12
N GLY A 147 -3.13 17.70 8.61
CA GLY A 147 -2.21 17.99 9.73
C GLY A 147 -0.90 18.68 9.30
N GLY A 148 -0.67 18.85 8.02
CA GLY A 148 0.59 19.38 7.51
C GLY A 148 1.71 18.34 7.46
N ALA A 149 2.90 18.79 7.13
CA ALA A 149 4.11 17.96 7.19
C ALA A 149 4.44 17.57 8.64
N PHE A 150 4.93 16.36 8.83
CA PHE A 150 5.28 15.86 10.16
C PHE A 150 6.44 16.65 10.78
N THR A 151 6.32 16.88 12.07
CA THR A 151 7.44 17.30 12.94
C THR A 151 7.97 16.09 13.70
N SER A 152 9.14 16.23 14.36
CA SER A 152 9.66 15.15 15.21
C SER A 152 8.67 14.73 16.30
N SER A 153 8.05 15.69 16.97
CA SER A 153 7.06 15.43 18.02
C SER A 153 5.84 14.68 17.48
N VAL A 154 5.27 15.11 16.34
CA VAL A 154 4.14 14.40 15.70
C VAL A 154 4.54 12.98 15.31
N THR A 155 5.78 12.79 14.81
CA THR A 155 6.28 11.46 14.46
C THR A 155 6.37 10.56 15.68
N ASP A 156 6.86 11.05 16.80
CA ASP A 156 6.97 10.29 18.05
C ASP A 156 5.57 9.88 18.58
N ASP A 157 4.58 10.80 18.53
CA ASP A 157 3.19 10.51 18.90
C ASP A 157 2.57 9.45 17.97
N LEU A 158 2.82 9.53 16.66
CA LEU A 158 2.32 8.55 15.70
C LEU A 158 2.98 7.17 15.85
N ILE A 159 4.25 7.13 16.27
CA ILE A 159 4.93 5.88 16.58
C ILE A 159 4.28 5.21 17.81
N ASP A 160 3.95 5.96 18.83
CA ASP A 160 3.28 5.40 20.00
C ASP A 160 1.86 4.94 19.65
N GLN A 161 1.11 5.71 18.88
CA GLN A 161 -0.19 5.28 18.33
C GLN A 161 -0.06 3.98 17.51
N GLY A 162 0.94 3.89 16.63
CA GLY A 162 1.19 2.68 15.84
C GLY A 162 1.46 1.45 16.70
N LYS A 163 2.23 1.60 17.79
CA LYS A 163 2.46 0.51 18.74
C LYS A 163 1.16 0.02 19.40
N GLU A 164 0.25 0.94 19.76
CA GLU A 164 -1.07 0.59 20.32
C GLU A 164 -1.90 -0.24 19.33
N TRP A 165 -1.94 0.17 18.07
CA TRP A 165 -2.66 -0.56 17.04
C TRP A 165 -2.06 -1.93 16.73
N LEU A 166 -0.74 -2.04 16.71
CA LEU A 166 -0.05 -3.33 16.54
C LEU A 166 -0.31 -4.26 17.73
N ALA A 167 -0.36 -3.73 18.94
CA ALA A 167 -0.63 -4.51 20.16
C ALA A 167 -2.01 -5.17 20.15
N VAL A 168 -3.01 -4.59 19.45
CA VAL A 168 -4.34 -5.17 19.30
C VAL A 168 -4.51 -5.98 18.01
N GLY A 169 -3.45 -6.13 17.21
CA GLY A 169 -3.41 -7.07 16.07
C GLY A 169 -3.52 -6.44 14.69
N ALA A 170 -3.31 -5.12 14.55
CA ALA A 170 -3.15 -4.52 13.23
C ALA A 170 -2.04 -5.23 12.45
N LYS A 171 -2.30 -5.55 11.19
CA LYS A 171 -1.34 -6.29 10.36
C LYS A 171 -0.22 -5.41 9.85
N GLU A 172 -0.53 -4.16 9.56
CA GLU A 172 0.35 -3.19 8.93
C GLU A 172 -0.02 -1.78 9.36
N LEU A 173 0.96 -0.88 9.28
CA LEU A 173 0.80 0.54 9.49
C LEU A 173 1.06 1.27 8.17
N VAL A 174 0.24 2.23 7.83
CA VAL A 174 0.36 3.06 6.63
C VAL A 174 0.73 4.48 7.05
N VAL A 175 1.78 5.06 6.47
CA VAL A 175 2.18 6.45 6.74
C VAL A 175 1.59 7.35 5.67
N GLU A 176 0.75 8.29 6.08
CA GLU A 176 -0.03 9.20 5.23
C GLU A 176 0.84 10.12 4.37
N ALA A 177 0.49 10.29 3.08
CA ALA A 177 1.07 11.29 2.18
C ALA A 177 0.03 11.94 1.24
N ARG A 178 -1.23 11.55 1.30
CA ARG A 178 -2.32 11.97 0.41
C ARG A 178 -2.01 11.70 -1.07
N GLU A 179 -2.78 12.33 -1.96
CA GLU A 179 -2.59 12.19 -3.41
C GLU A 179 -1.44 13.05 -3.96
N SER A 180 -1.05 14.11 -3.23
CA SER A 180 -0.05 15.06 -3.71
C SER A 180 1.38 14.72 -3.27
N ALA A 181 1.57 14.10 -2.11
CA ALA A 181 2.84 14.01 -1.41
C ALA A 181 3.50 15.39 -1.27
N GLN A 182 2.72 16.40 -0.85
CA GLN A 182 3.15 17.77 -0.63
C GLN A 182 2.39 18.38 0.55
N GLY A 183 3.11 19.02 1.47
CA GLY A 183 2.55 19.66 2.65
C GLY A 183 1.84 18.70 3.60
N VAL A 184 2.23 17.43 3.63
CA VAL A 184 1.60 16.39 4.45
C VAL A 184 2.56 15.23 4.70
N GLY A 185 2.45 14.63 5.88
CA GLY A 185 3.23 13.44 6.21
C GLY A 185 4.74 13.72 6.16
N LEU A 186 5.44 12.90 5.44
CA LEU A 186 6.90 12.99 5.29
C LEU A 186 7.36 13.97 4.20
N PHE A 187 6.44 14.73 3.59
CA PHE A 187 6.75 15.65 2.50
C PHE A 187 6.38 17.07 2.86
N ASP A 188 7.33 18.00 2.71
CA ASP A 188 7.09 19.44 2.92
C ASP A 188 6.24 20.06 1.79
N ASP A 189 5.96 21.36 1.88
CA ASP A 189 5.14 22.10 0.90
C ASP A 189 5.76 22.09 -0.52
N ALA A 190 7.07 21.89 -0.63
CA ALA A 190 7.77 21.75 -1.91
C ALA A 190 7.80 20.28 -2.41
N GLY A 191 7.31 19.34 -1.62
CA GLY A 191 7.39 17.89 -1.89
C GLY A 191 8.76 17.30 -1.53
N THR A 192 9.57 17.99 -0.72
CA THR A 192 10.86 17.47 -0.25
C THR A 192 10.62 16.42 0.83
N PHE A 193 11.24 15.28 0.65
CA PHE A 193 11.10 14.13 1.54
C PHE A 193 11.96 14.30 2.81
N ASN A 194 11.37 14.08 3.97
CA ASN A 194 12.06 14.05 5.25
C ASN A 194 12.51 12.63 5.59
N ALA A 195 13.74 12.31 5.21
CA ALA A 195 14.34 11.00 5.38
C ALA A 195 14.50 10.61 6.87
N GLU A 196 14.92 11.56 7.71
CA GLU A 196 15.14 11.32 9.14
C GLU A 196 13.85 10.87 9.86
N LEU A 197 12.71 11.52 9.57
CA LEU A 197 11.44 11.13 10.14
C LEU A 197 10.93 9.81 9.58
N ALA A 198 11.22 9.51 8.31
CA ALA A 198 10.86 8.23 7.71
C ALA A 198 11.66 7.07 8.33
N GLU A 199 12.94 7.27 8.61
CA GLU A 199 13.80 6.31 9.30
C GLU A 199 13.26 5.97 10.68
N LYS A 200 12.76 6.94 11.45
CA LYS A 200 12.14 6.69 12.76
C LYS A 200 10.99 5.66 12.68
N PHE A 201 10.13 5.73 11.64
CA PHE A 201 9.06 4.74 11.45
C PHE A 201 9.63 3.35 11.11
N VAL A 202 10.67 3.28 10.28
CA VAL A 202 11.32 2.01 9.93
C VAL A 202 12.02 1.41 11.14
N ASP A 203 12.71 2.22 11.93
CA ASP A 203 13.39 1.78 13.16
C ASP A 203 12.40 1.26 14.21
N ALA A 204 11.23 1.92 14.32
CA ALA A 204 10.20 1.52 15.28
C ALA A 204 9.45 0.24 14.87
N PHE A 205 9.20 0.03 13.57
CA PHE A 205 8.26 -0.99 13.09
C PHE A 205 8.87 -2.01 12.11
N GLY A 206 9.97 -1.68 11.46
CA GLY A 206 10.57 -2.48 10.39
C GLY A 206 9.76 -2.48 9.08
N PHE A 207 10.45 -2.80 7.98
CA PHE A 207 9.83 -2.83 6.64
C PHE A 207 8.72 -3.87 6.47
N GLN A 208 8.63 -4.86 7.34
CA GLN A 208 7.57 -5.88 7.24
C GLN A 208 6.22 -5.36 7.74
N THR A 209 6.22 -4.30 8.53
CA THR A 209 5.04 -3.78 9.21
C THR A 209 4.63 -2.41 8.70
N VAL A 210 5.58 -1.53 8.32
CA VAL A 210 5.28 -0.19 7.85
C VAL A 210 5.26 -0.11 6.33
N MET A 211 4.26 0.60 5.79
CA MET A 211 4.14 0.99 4.39
C MET A 211 4.06 2.51 4.28
N PHE A 212 4.63 3.05 3.23
CA PHE A 212 4.57 4.48 2.93
C PHE A 212 3.63 4.74 1.76
N GLU A 213 2.74 5.70 1.89
CA GLU A 213 1.99 6.19 0.76
C GLU A 213 2.93 6.84 -0.27
N ALA A 214 2.80 6.41 -1.51
CA ALA A 214 3.61 6.84 -2.63
C ALA A 214 2.72 7.13 -3.85
N PRO A 215 1.90 8.20 -3.79
CA PRO A 215 0.81 8.43 -4.74
C PRO A 215 1.28 8.88 -6.13
N ASN A 216 2.51 9.32 -6.27
CA ASN A 216 3.04 9.85 -7.53
C ASN A 216 4.49 9.43 -7.77
N LYS A 217 4.96 9.60 -9.02
CA LYS A 217 6.32 9.23 -9.44
C LYS A 217 7.42 9.80 -8.53
N PRO A 218 7.42 11.09 -8.15
CA PRO A 218 8.45 11.63 -7.25
C PRO A 218 8.51 10.90 -5.92
N SER A 219 7.39 10.72 -5.22
CA SER A 219 7.36 10.04 -3.92
C SER A 219 7.78 8.57 -4.03
N GLN A 220 7.31 7.84 -5.08
CA GLN A 220 7.69 6.46 -5.34
C GLN A 220 9.21 6.30 -5.49
N PHE A 221 9.82 7.15 -6.33
CA PHE A 221 11.24 7.06 -6.64
C PHE A 221 12.10 7.52 -5.46
N THR A 222 11.69 8.58 -4.77
CA THR A 222 12.41 9.08 -3.58
C THR A 222 12.49 8.02 -2.48
N LEU A 223 11.36 7.38 -2.16
CA LEU A 223 11.33 6.31 -1.15
C LEU A 223 12.18 5.10 -1.56
N LEU A 224 12.11 4.68 -2.83
CA LEU A 224 12.93 3.59 -3.35
C LEU A 224 14.44 3.94 -3.37
N ASN A 225 14.79 5.17 -3.73
CA ASN A 225 16.19 5.62 -3.72
C ASN A 225 16.76 5.63 -2.31
N HIS A 226 15.95 6.04 -1.32
CA HIS A 226 16.41 6.16 0.06
C HIS A 226 16.52 4.79 0.74
N PHE A 227 15.44 4.00 0.69
CA PHE A 227 15.35 2.75 1.43
C PHE A 227 15.73 1.49 0.63
N GLY A 228 15.89 1.61 -0.68
CA GLY A 228 16.16 0.47 -1.55
C GLY A 228 14.93 -0.40 -1.84
N PRO A 229 15.15 -1.62 -2.41
CA PRO A 229 14.07 -2.44 -2.93
C PRO A 229 13.15 -3.05 -1.88
N ALA A 230 13.55 -3.03 -0.60
CA ALA A 230 12.77 -3.63 0.49
C ALA A 230 11.63 -2.75 0.99
N VAL A 231 11.63 -1.45 0.69
CA VAL A 231 10.59 -0.52 1.16
C VAL A 231 9.23 -0.91 0.61
N ARG A 232 8.23 -0.89 1.50
CA ARG A 232 6.85 -1.18 1.11
C ARG A 232 6.12 0.11 0.78
N LEU A 233 5.52 0.14 -0.40
CA LEU A 233 4.79 1.29 -0.93
C LEU A 233 3.31 0.97 -1.05
N CYS A 234 2.46 1.91 -0.69
CA CYS A 234 1.02 1.84 -0.93
C CYS A 234 0.51 3.11 -1.63
N ASN A 235 -0.77 3.13 -1.94
CA ASN A 235 -1.41 4.20 -2.72
C ASN A 235 -0.72 4.47 -4.08
N VAL A 236 -0.06 3.46 -4.62
CA VAL A 236 0.40 3.44 -6.01
C VAL A 236 -0.81 3.13 -6.90
N ARG A 237 -1.08 3.95 -7.91
CA ARG A 237 -2.18 3.65 -8.85
C ARG A 237 -1.92 2.32 -9.55
N LEU A 238 -2.97 1.52 -9.75
CA LEU A 238 -2.83 0.15 -10.29
C LEU A 238 -2.12 0.13 -11.66
N GLU A 239 -2.35 1.12 -12.52
CA GLU A 239 -1.67 1.27 -13.81
C GLU A 239 -0.18 1.65 -13.69
N GLU A 240 0.23 2.17 -12.54
CA GLU A 240 1.64 2.54 -12.29
C GLU A 240 2.48 1.41 -11.71
N LEU A 241 1.85 0.31 -11.30
CA LEU A 241 2.53 -0.80 -10.63
C LEU A 241 3.79 -1.27 -11.38
N LEU A 242 3.70 -1.52 -12.68
CA LEU A 242 4.86 -2.00 -13.45
C LEU A 242 6.00 -0.97 -13.48
N ARG A 243 5.70 0.34 -13.55
CA ARG A 243 6.72 1.38 -13.48
C ARG A 243 7.46 1.34 -12.14
N VAL A 244 6.74 1.20 -11.04
CA VAL A 244 7.34 1.09 -9.71
C VAL A 244 8.19 -0.17 -9.61
N GLU A 245 7.71 -1.28 -10.12
CA GLU A 245 8.40 -2.57 -10.00
C GLU A 245 9.63 -2.69 -10.91
N ILE A 246 9.66 -2.07 -12.10
CA ILE A 246 10.88 -1.96 -12.89
C ILE A 246 11.90 -1.02 -12.24
N TYR A 247 11.43 0.04 -11.57
CA TYR A 247 12.31 0.93 -10.81
C TYR A 247 12.93 0.21 -9.60
N ARG A 248 12.12 -0.47 -8.80
CA ARG A 248 12.52 -1.28 -7.65
C ARG A 248 13.61 -2.32 -7.99
N ARG A 249 13.58 -2.83 -9.22
CA ARG A 249 14.52 -3.84 -9.71
C ARG A 249 15.71 -3.28 -10.47
N GLY A 250 15.88 -1.96 -10.48
CA GLY A 250 17.00 -1.30 -11.16
C GLY A 250 16.96 -1.37 -12.68
N LEU A 251 15.79 -1.67 -13.27
CA LEU A 251 15.61 -1.76 -14.73
C LEU A 251 15.20 -0.41 -15.37
N HIS A 252 14.90 0.60 -14.56
CA HIS A 252 14.63 1.94 -15.03
C HIS A 252 15.95 2.72 -15.15
N SER A 253 16.11 3.59 -16.16
CA SER A 253 17.33 4.37 -16.37
C SER A 253 17.76 5.16 -15.13
N ASP A 254 16.80 5.83 -14.48
CA ASP A 254 17.07 6.63 -13.28
C ASP A 254 17.47 5.73 -12.10
N ALA A 255 16.84 4.58 -11.93
CA ALA A 255 17.17 3.62 -10.87
C ALA A 255 18.56 3.00 -11.05
N PHE A 256 18.99 2.79 -12.29
CA PHE A 256 20.30 2.22 -12.59
C PHE A 256 21.48 3.11 -12.12
N ALA A 257 21.22 4.42 -11.94
CA ALA A 257 22.19 5.35 -11.36
C ALA A 257 22.41 5.15 -9.85
N HIS A 258 21.45 4.50 -9.14
CA HIS A 258 21.51 4.27 -7.69
C HIS A 258 22.09 2.90 -7.38
N GLU A 259 23.18 2.85 -6.62
CA GLU A 259 23.89 1.61 -6.31
C GLU A 259 23.04 0.59 -5.55
N ASN A 260 22.18 1.07 -4.63
CA ASN A 260 21.28 0.24 -3.83
C ASN A 260 20.12 -0.40 -4.62
N LEU A 261 19.86 0.06 -5.85
CA LEU A 261 18.82 -0.46 -6.74
C LEU A 261 19.39 -1.20 -7.94
N ARG A 262 20.61 -0.86 -8.36
CA ARG A 262 21.25 -1.47 -9.53
C ARG A 262 21.45 -2.96 -9.33
N PRO A 263 21.04 -3.82 -10.29
CA PRO A 263 21.37 -5.22 -10.23
C PRO A 263 22.88 -5.43 -10.14
N PRO A 264 23.37 -6.36 -9.30
CA PRO A 264 24.77 -6.66 -9.22
C PRO A 264 25.28 -7.19 -10.59
N ARG A 265 26.50 -6.82 -10.98
CA ARG A 265 27.10 -7.41 -12.17
C ARG A 265 27.27 -8.91 -11.95
N PRO A 266 26.89 -9.76 -12.92
CA PRO A 266 27.24 -11.16 -12.87
C PRO A 266 28.75 -11.31 -12.72
N ALA A 267 29.19 -12.30 -11.93
CA ALA A 267 30.60 -12.65 -11.86
C ALA A 267 31.10 -13.00 -13.28
N GLU A 268 32.24 -12.43 -13.66
CA GLU A 268 32.91 -12.82 -14.91
C GLU A 268 33.27 -14.30 -14.77
N GLY A 269 32.59 -15.15 -15.55
CA GLY A 269 32.82 -16.60 -15.62
C GLY A 269 34.03 -16.96 -16.46
#